data_0fd2dc9ec513071274b88bfbef53c6a5
#
_entry.id   0fd2dc9ec513071274b88bfbef53c6a5
#
_cell.length_a   1.000
_cell.length_b   1.000
_cell.length_c   1.000
_cell.angle_alpha   90.00
_cell.angle_beta   90.00
_cell.angle_gamma   90.00
#
_symmetry.space_group_name_H-M   'P 1'
#
loop_
_entity.id
_entity.type
_entity.pdbx_description
1 polymer ?
#
loop_
_entity_poly.entity_id
_entity_poly.type
_entity_poly.pdbx_seq_one_letter_code
_entity_poly.pdbx_strand_id
1 'polypeptide(L)'
;KQSWAGVPMARELFALDSVNNDHPELAGDPVARREVSARLASLQALLETELNKAFDNASWFRKNHQKKPLRQANLNIIASELADRRFPDAPRLHNELLSRQKPSSNAITAQNKLLYRMVVNEGEERLGIEGYPAEGGLFASVLEATGLYVQDGQAWRFVSPTLDGADPCRLAPMWQAAFDHVQSHPDRTVPVSELFDLWRNPPFGVKDGLMPILAVAFMLSQRDELAVYRDGIFRAKFDDVDADYLAKDPSFIQLRWMDLTDI
;
A
#
# COMPACT_ATOMS: atom_id res chain seq x y z
N LYS A 1 0.58 -40.38 9.01
CA LYS A 1 1.08 -38.97 8.93
C LYS A 1 2.01 -38.77 10.12
N GLN A 2 3.33 -38.73 9.93
CA GLN A 2 4.25 -38.30 10.97
C GLN A 2 3.99 -36.80 11.21
N SER A 3 3.82 -36.41 12.48
CA SER A 3 3.74 -34.99 12.83
C SER A 3 5.12 -34.37 12.61
N TRP A 4 5.16 -33.15 12.10
CA TRP A 4 6.40 -32.41 11.94
C TRP A 4 7.11 -32.26 13.30
N ALA A 5 8.45 -32.53 13.33
CA ALA A 5 9.26 -32.53 14.56
C ALA A 5 9.26 -31.15 15.30
N GLY A 6 8.98 -30.07 14.62
CA GLY A 6 8.86 -28.74 15.24
C GLY A 6 7.62 -28.53 16.11
N VAL A 7 6.55 -29.37 15.98
CA VAL A 7 5.33 -29.21 16.79
C VAL A 7 5.58 -29.45 18.29
N PRO A 8 6.27 -30.49 18.72
CA PRO A 8 6.63 -30.67 20.14
C PRO A 8 7.49 -29.51 20.67
N MET A 9 8.48 -29.06 19.88
CA MET A 9 9.37 -27.94 20.25
C MET A 9 8.60 -26.65 20.42
N ALA A 10 7.68 -26.34 19.50
CA ALA A 10 6.84 -25.17 19.60
C ALA A 10 5.95 -25.21 20.84
N ARG A 11 5.36 -26.37 21.16
CA ARG A 11 4.54 -26.55 22.38
C ARG A 11 5.35 -26.32 23.65
N GLU A 12 6.56 -26.86 23.71
CA GLU A 12 7.45 -26.67 24.86
C GLU A 12 7.89 -25.20 24.97
N LEU A 13 8.21 -24.55 23.85
CA LEU A 13 8.56 -23.13 23.81
C LEU A 13 7.42 -22.25 24.36
N PHE A 14 6.20 -22.45 23.88
CA PHE A 14 5.04 -21.70 24.37
C PHE A 14 4.71 -21.99 25.83
N ALA A 15 4.81 -23.23 26.27
CA ALA A 15 4.60 -23.57 27.67
C ALA A 15 5.65 -22.90 28.59
N LEU A 16 6.92 -22.89 28.18
CA LEU A 16 7.99 -22.26 28.94
C LEU A 16 7.88 -20.72 28.94
N ASP A 17 7.45 -20.13 27.82
CA ASP A 17 7.18 -18.70 27.72
C ASP A 17 6.01 -18.30 28.62
N SER A 18 4.93 -19.09 28.67
CA SER A 18 3.82 -18.87 29.61
C SER A 18 4.29 -18.94 31.06
N VAL A 19 5.09 -19.96 31.42
CA VAL A 19 5.67 -20.06 32.76
C VAL A 19 6.53 -18.82 33.11
N ASN A 20 7.33 -18.37 32.16
CA ASN A 20 8.19 -17.18 32.37
C ASN A 20 7.37 -15.89 32.59
N ASN A 21 6.19 -15.79 31.96
CA ASN A 21 5.34 -14.60 32.05
C ASN A 21 4.34 -14.66 33.21
N ASP A 22 3.85 -15.83 33.57
CA ASP A 22 2.73 -16.02 34.48
C ASP A 22 3.19 -16.32 35.94
N HIS A 23 4.49 -16.55 36.16
CA HIS A 23 5.06 -16.90 37.47
C HIS A 23 6.01 -15.80 38.01
N PRO A 24 5.45 -14.77 38.68
CA PRO A 24 6.24 -13.64 39.21
C PRO A 24 7.29 -14.06 40.26
N GLU A 25 7.15 -15.25 40.89
CA GLU A 25 8.15 -15.81 41.83
C GLU A 25 9.49 -16.09 41.15
N LEU A 26 9.55 -16.32 39.84
CA LEU A 26 10.78 -16.44 39.07
C LEU A 26 11.59 -15.15 39.07
N ALA A 27 10.94 -14.00 39.26
CA ALA A 27 11.62 -12.70 39.35
C ALA A 27 12.54 -12.63 40.57
N GLY A 28 12.19 -13.34 41.64
CA GLY A 28 12.95 -13.40 42.89
C GLY A 28 14.13 -14.38 42.91
N ASP A 29 14.18 -15.32 41.95
CA ASP A 29 15.23 -16.33 41.84
C ASP A 29 16.11 -16.10 40.58
N PRO A 30 17.32 -15.52 40.75
CA PRO A 30 18.23 -15.25 39.63
C PRO A 30 18.71 -16.52 38.92
N VAL A 31 18.78 -17.66 39.61
CA VAL A 31 19.26 -18.93 39.03
C VAL A 31 18.16 -19.53 38.17
N ALA A 32 16.95 -19.64 38.72
CA ALA A 32 15.78 -20.16 37.95
C ALA A 32 15.51 -19.32 36.73
N ARG A 33 15.55 -17.99 36.84
CA ARG A 33 15.34 -17.07 35.71
C ARG A 33 16.40 -17.26 34.61
N ARG A 34 17.66 -17.40 34.98
CA ARG A 34 18.75 -17.66 34.02
C ARG A 34 18.56 -18.98 33.29
N GLU A 35 18.16 -20.01 34.02
CA GLU A 35 17.90 -21.34 33.42
C GLU A 35 16.72 -21.31 32.45
N VAL A 36 15.59 -20.71 32.85
CA VAL A 36 14.41 -20.57 31.97
C VAL A 36 14.76 -19.76 30.72
N SER A 37 15.49 -18.64 30.87
CA SER A 37 15.89 -17.82 29.72
C SER A 37 16.84 -18.57 28.77
N ALA A 38 17.80 -19.33 29.31
CA ALA A 38 18.72 -20.13 28.50
C ALA A 38 17.98 -21.24 27.74
N ARG A 39 17.00 -21.88 28.39
CA ARG A 39 16.19 -22.93 27.77
C ARG A 39 15.25 -22.38 26.69
N LEU A 40 14.63 -21.22 26.93
CA LEU A 40 13.84 -20.50 25.92
C LEU A 40 14.68 -20.19 24.67
N ALA A 41 15.87 -19.59 24.86
CA ALA A 41 16.77 -19.27 23.76
C ALA A 41 17.21 -20.53 22.99
N SER A 42 17.52 -21.62 23.68
CA SER A 42 17.90 -22.89 23.04
C SER A 42 16.75 -23.50 22.25
N LEU A 43 15.54 -23.55 22.80
CA LEU A 43 14.35 -24.07 22.12
C LEU A 43 13.98 -23.22 20.91
N GLN A 44 14.11 -21.90 21.02
CA GLN A 44 13.86 -20.98 19.92
C GLN A 44 14.83 -21.23 18.74
N ALA A 45 16.12 -21.35 19.03
CA ALA A 45 17.13 -21.65 18.01
C ALA A 45 16.91 -23.05 17.34
N LEU A 46 16.52 -24.06 18.14
CA LEU A 46 16.21 -25.38 17.62
C LEU A 46 14.96 -25.36 16.73
N LEU A 47 13.91 -24.68 17.16
CA LEU A 47 12.67 -24.54 16.39
C LEU A 47 12.91 -23.79 15.07
N GLU A 48 13.68 -22.73 15.10
CA GLU A 48 14.08 -21.98 13.91
C GLU A 48 14.87 -22.85 12.93
N THR A 49 15.80 -23.67 13.44
CA THR A 49 16.55 -24.61 12.64
C THR A 49 15.62 -25.66 11.97
N GLU A 50 14.65 -26.19 12.69
CA GLU A 50 13.69 -27.17 12.15
C GLU A 50 12.72 -26.53 11.16
N LEU A 51 12.33 -25.26 11.38
CA LEU A 51 11.53 -24.50 10.41
C LEU A 51 12.30 -24.32 9.11
N ASN A 52 13.55 -23.86 9.18
CA ASN A 52 14.40 -23.66 8.01
C ASN A 52 14.58 -24.99 7.23
N LYS A 53 14.89 -26.10 7.92
CA LYS A 53 14.97 -27.42 7.29
C LYS A 53 13.65 -27.85 6.63
N ALA A 54 12.51 -27.53 7.23
CA ALA A 54 11.21 -27.87 6.67
C ALA A 54 10.95 -27.09 5.37
N PHE A 55 11.35 -25.82 5.29
CA PHE A 55 11.29 -25.03 4.07
C PHE A 55 12.31 -25.48 3.02
N ASP A 56 13.55 -25.74 3.43
CA ASP A 56 14.62 -26.16 2.53
C ASP A 56 14.33 -27.53 1.87
N ASN A 57 13.67 -28.42 2.60
CA ASN A 57 13.28 -29.74 2.11
C ASN A 57 11.85 -29.77 1.53
N ALA A 58 11.15 -28.63 1.49
CA ALA A 58 9.79 -28.57 0.95
C ALA A 58 9.76 -28.84 -0.56
N SER A 59 8.77 -29.58 -0.99
CA SER A 59 8.47 -29.74 -2.41
C SER A 59 7.43 -28.70 -2.81
N TRP A 60 7.80 -27.79 -3.70
CA TRP A 60 6.95 -26.70 -4.17
C TRP A 60 6.29 -27.08 -5.50
N PHE A 61 5.00 -26.85 -5.63
CA PHE A 61 4.23 -27.17 -6.83
C PHE A 61 3.41 -25.97 -7.26
N ARG A 62 3.36 -25.76 -8.58
CA ARG A 62 2.50 -24.74 -9.20
C ARG A 62 1.15 -25.36 -9.54
N LYS A 63 0.05 -24.67 -9.20
CA LYS A 63 -1.30 -25.07 -9.61
C LYS A 63 -1.36 -25.13 -11.15
N ASN A 64 -1.89 -26.21 -11.69
CA ASN A 64 -2.05 -26.48 -13.14
C ASN A 64 -0.76 -26.77 -13.93
N HIS A 65 0.38 -26.93 -13.32
CA HIS A 65 1.57 -27.47 -13.97
C HIS A 65 1.90 -28.87 -13.47
N GLN A 66 2.40 -29.71 -14.42
CA GLN A 66 2.75 -31.10 -14.15
C GLN A 66 3.60 -31.24 -12.88
N LYS A 67 3.43 -32.38 -12.22
CA LYS A 67 3.97 -32.85 -10.93
C LYS A 67 5.49 -32.71 -10.69
N LYS A 68 6.19 -31.81 -11.37
CA LYS A 68 7.61 -31.57 -11.11
C LYS A 68 7.75 -30.53 -10.00
N PRO A 69 8.45 -30.88 -8.90
CA PRO A 69 8.70 -29.90 -7.85
C PRO A 69 9.56 -28.76 -8.38
N LEU A 70 9.24 -27.54 -7.96
CA LEU A 70 10.03 -26.35 -8.26
C LEU A 70 11.27 -26.35 -7.38
N ARG A 71 12.40 -25.91 -7.94
CA ARG A 71 13.62 -25.70 -7.15
C ARG A 71 13.47 -24.46 -6.30
N GLN A 72 13.83 -24.52 -5.04
CA GLN A 72 13.77 -23.40 -4.09
C GLN A 72 14.51 -22.15 -4.63
N ALA A 73 15.68 -22.32 -5.25
CA ALA A 73 16.45 -21.23 -5.86
C ALA A 73 15.67 -20.43 -6.92
N ASN A 74 14.62 -21.01 -7.50
CA ASN A 74 13.83 -20.38 -8.54
C ASN A 74 12.49 -19.80 -8.03
N LEU A 75 12.17 -19.95 -6.74
CA LEU A 75 10.87 -19.53 -6.20
C LEU A 75 10.63 -18.04 -6.36
N ASN A 76 11.65 -17.21 -6.12
CA ASN A 76 11.52 -15.76 -6.27
C ASN A 76 11.26 -15.35 -7.73
N ILE A 77 11.94 -16.00 -8.69
CA ILE A 77 11.74 -15.77 -10.12
C ILE A 77 10.31 -16.16 -10.51
N ILE A 78 9.87 -17.34 -10.07
CA ILE A 78 8.53 -17.85 -10.36
C ILE A 78 7.45 -16.97 -9.70
N ALA A 79 7.69 -16.51 -8.48
CA ALA A 79 6.79 -15.59 -7.79
C ALA A 79 6.65 -14.26 -8.54
N SER A 80 7.78 -13.71 -9.03
CA SER A 80 7.76 -12.49 -9.86
C SER A 80 7.00 -12.71 -11.17
N GLU A 81 7.26 -13.81 -11.89
CA GLU A 81 6.52 -14.14 -13.11
C GLU A 81 5.01 -14.32 -12.87
N LEU A 82 4.62 -14.87 -11.73
CA LEU A 82 3.21 -15.02 -11.36
C LEU A 82 2.58 -13.67 -11.01
N ALA A 83 3.32 -12.79 -10.34
CA ALA A 83 2.89 -11.44 -10.03
C ALA A 83 2.70 -10.63 -11.32
N ASP A 84 3.66 -10.66 -12.25
CA ASP A 84 3.57 -9.97 -13.54
C ASP A 84 2.37 -10.43 -14.37
N ARG A 85 2.09 -11.74 -14.34
CA ARG A 85 0.89 -12.30 -15.02
C ARG A 85 -0.42 -11.94 -14.31
N ARG A 86 -0.39 -11.79 -12.99
CA ARG A 86 -1.57 -11.43 -12.19
C ARG A 86 -1.88 -9.95 -12.30
N PHE A 87 -0.84 -9.13 -12.41
CA PHE A 87 -0.91 -7.67 -12.43
C PHE A 87 -0.20 -7.11 -13.67
N PRO A 88 -0.71 -7.42 -14.89
CA PRO A 88 -0.04 -7.03 -16.14
C PRO A 88 0.01 -5.50 -16.33
N ASP A 89 -0.87 -4.75 -15.68
CA ASP A 89 -0.93 -3.29 -15.75
C ASP A 89 -0.51 -2.61 -14.43
N ALA A 90 0.28 -3.33 -13.62
CA ALA A 90 0.82 -2.76 -12.39
C ALA A 90 1.64 -1.48 -12.68
N PRO A 91 1.38 -0.38 -11.97
CA PRO A 91 2.19 0.81 -12.07
C PRO A 91 3.63 0.54 -11.60
N ARG A 92 4.59 1.19 -12.25
CA ARG A 92 6.01 1.12 -11.89
C ARG A 92 6.35 2.15 -10.83
N LEU A 93 5.64 2.08 -9.72
CA LEU A 93 5.74 3.01 -8.62
C LEU A 93 6.27 2.28 -7.38
N HIS A 94 7.44 2.69 -6.91
CA HIS A 94 8.05 2.12 -5.72
C HIS A 94 8.37 3.19 -4.70
N ASN A 95 7.80 3.05 -3.50
CA ASN A 95 8.15 3.87 -2.36
C ASN A 95 8.22 2.98 -1.11
N GLU A 96 9.41 2.87 -0.52
CA GLU A 96 9.65 1.97 0.62
C GLU A 96 8.79 2.30 1.84
N LEU A 97 8.45 3.55 2.08
CA LEU A 97 7.68 3.97 3.25
C LEU A 97 6.22 3.51 3.15
N LEU A 98 5.63 3.63 1.95
CA LEU A 98 4.20 3.35 1.71
C LEU A 98 3.94 1.98 1.07
N SER A 99 4.96 1.31 0.52
CA SER A 99 4.82 -0.03 -0.07
C SER A 99 4.84 -1.16 0.97
N ARG A 100 4.99 -0.84 2.25
CA ARG A 100 4.95 -1.80 3.36
C ARG A 100 3.52 -2.22 3.67
N GLN A 101 3.36 -3.45 4.16
CA GLN A 101 2.04 -3.98 4.58
C GLN A 101 1.41 -3.14 5.70
N LYS A 102 2.25 -2.59 6.60
CA LYS A 102 1.85 -1.63 7.64
C LYS A 102 2.85 -0.47 7.60
N PRO A 103 2.47 0.69 7.07
CA PRO A 103 3.28 1.88 7.15
C PRO A 103 3.56 2.26 8.61
N SER A 104 4.74 2.78 8.90
CA SER A 104 5.05 3.30 10.24
C SER A 104 4.25 4.58 10.51
N SER A 105 4.10 4.95 11.79
CA SER A 105 3.46 6.22 12.18
C SER A 105 4.12 7.44 11.52
N ASN A 106 5.45 7.42 11.36
CA ASN A 106 6.17 8.48 10.66
C ASN A 106 5.82 8.53 9.16
N ALA A 107 5.65 7.37 8.51
CA ALA A 107 5.24 7.31 7.11
C ALA A 107 3.81 7.84 6.93
N ILE A 108 2.89 7.51 7.84
CA ILE A 108 1.51 8.04 7.85
C ILE A 108 1.52 9.55 8.09
N THR A 109 2.34 10.04 9.01
CA THR A 109 2.48 11.49 9.27
C THR A 109 3.00 12.22 8.02
N ALA A 110 4.01 11.67 7.35
CA ALA A 110 4.54 12.24 6.11
C ALA A 110 3.49 12.23 4.98
N GLN A 111 2.73 11.15 4.87
CA GLN A 111 1.62 11.06 3.92
C GLN A 111 0.56 12.15 4.17
N ASN A 112 0.08 12.29 5.41
CA ASN A 112 -0.93 13.29 5.75
C ASN A 112 -0.44 14.72 5.48
N LYS A 113 0.84 15.01 5.78
CA LYS A 113 1.44 16.29 5.43
C LYS A 113 1.49 16.53 3.92
N LEU A 114 1.82 15.48 3.14
CA LEU A 114 1.81 15.60 1.68
C LEU A 114 0.39 15.87 1.17
N LEU A 115 -0.62 15.12 1.64
CA LEU A 115 -2.03 15.33 1.27
C LEU A 115 -2.48 16.76 1.56
N TYR A 116 -2.16 17.28 2.75
CA TYR A 116 -2.43 18.68 3.09
C TYR A 116 -1.80 19.64 2.07
N ARG A 117 -0.52 19.46 1.75
CA ARG A 117 0.19 20.34 0.79
C ARG A 117 -0.36 20.24 -0.62
N MET A 118 -0.79 19.06 -1.07
CA MET A 118 -1.41 18.86 -2.38
C MET A 118 -2.64 19.74 -2.57
N VAL A 119 -3.38 19.99 -1.49
CA VAL A 119 -4.63 20.75 -1.52
C VAL A 119 -4.40 22.25 -1.22
N VAL A 120 -3.57 22.56 -0.23
CA VAL A 120 -3.38 23.92 0.27
C VAL A 120 -2.35 24.70 -0.54
N ASN A 121 -1.27 24.02 -0.93
CA ASN A 121 -0.15 24.60 -1.66
C ASN A 121 -0.14 24.22 -3.15
N GLU A 122 -1.27 23.79 -3.67
CA GLU A 122 -1.40 23.59 -5.10
C GLU A 122 -1.08 24.88 -5.87
N GLY A 123 -0.28 24.78 -6.91
CA GLY A 123 0.20 25.94 -7.66
C GLY A 123 1.60 26.41 -7.26
N GLU A 124 2.12 25.97 -6.12
CA GLU A 124 3.47 26.29 -5.68
C GLU A 124 4.48 25.24 -6.18
N GLU A 125 5.68 25.70 -6.53
CA GLU A 125 6.78 24.79 -6.86
C GLU A 125 6.97 23.77 -5.73
N ARG A 126 7.03 22.48 -6.09
CA ARG A 126 7.17 21.37 -5.14
C ARG A 126 6.13 21.40 -3.99
N LEU A 127 4.94 21.95 -4.22
CA LEU A 127 3.90 22.14 -3.19
C LEU A 127 4.40 22.94 -1.97
N GLY A 128 5.31 23.88 -2.18
CA GLY A 128 5.92 24.67 -1.11
C GLY A 128 6.80 23.86 -0.15
N ILE A 129 7.28 22.68 -0.56
CA ILE A 129 8.14 21.84 0.29
C ILE A 129 9.59 22.36 0.23
N GLU A 130 10.06 22.86 1.36
CA GLU A 130 11.44 23.30 1.51
C GLU A 130 12.32 22.21 2.14
N GLY A 131 13.59 22.13 1.73
CA GLY A 131 14.55 21.18 2.26
C GLY A 131 14.22 19.71 1.90
N TYR A 132 14.50 18.80 2.84
CA TYR A 132 14.40 17.34 2.63
C TYR A 132 13.57 16.65 3.73
N PRO A 133 12.35 17.10 4.03
CA PRO A 133 11.48 16.41 4.98
C PRO A 133 10.98 15.08 4.40
N ALA A 134 10.40 14.23 5.23
CA ALA A 134 9.91 12.90 4.81
C ALA A 134 8.82 13.00 3.73
N GLU A 135 7.92 13.98 3.81
CA GLU A 135 6.92 14.27 2.79
C GLU A 135 7.53 14.72 1.45
N GLY A 136 8.72 15.34 1.48
CA GLY A 136 9.48 15.68 0.27
C GLY A 136 9.97 14.45 -0.49
N GLY A 137 10.34 13.39 0.23
CA GLY A 137 10.68 12.10 -0.38
C GLY A 137 9.47 11.42 -1.02
N LEU A 138 8.28 11.54 -0.40
CA LEU A 138 7.03 11.06 -1.00
C LEU A 138 6.64 11.88 -2.24
N PHE A 139 6.75 13.21 -2.17
CA PHE A 139 6.53 14.08 -3.31
C PHE A 139 7.41 13.67 -4.51
N ALA A 140 8.73 13.58 -4.29
CA ALA A 140 9.68 13.25 -5.35
C ALA A 140 9.41 11.90 -6.00
N SER A 141 9.06 10.87 -5.22
CA SER A 141 8.87 9.50 -5.73
C SER A 141 7.46 9.23 -6.27
N VAL A 142 6.42 9.92 -5.79
CA VAL A 142 5.02 9.61 -6.13
C VAL A 142 4.40 10.65 -7.05
N LEU A 143 4.80 11.91 -6.98
CA LEU A 143 4.23 13.00 -7.78
C LEU A 143 5.18 13.50 -8.87
N GLU A 144 6.42 13.79 -8.51
CA GLU A 144 7.41 14.32 -9.46
C GLU A 144 7.89 13.25 -10.43
N ALA A 145 8.38 12.10 -9.92
CA ALA A 145 8.89 11.00 -10.75
C ALA A 145 7.83 10.38 -11.68
N THR A 146 6.56 10.48 -11.30
CA THR A 146 5.43 9.99 -12.11
C THR A 146 4.93 11.00 -13.14
N GLY A 147 5.32 12.28 -13.01
CA GLY A 147 4.80 13.36 -13.83
C GLY A 147 3.36 13.75 -13.50
N LEU A 148 2.84 13.39 -12.32
CA LEU A 148 1.49 13.78 -11.89
C LEU A 148 1.40 15.25 -11.47
N TYR A 149 2.52 15.86 -11.10
CA TYR A 149 2.59 17.27 -10.74
C TYR A 149 3.69 17.94 -11.56
N VAL A 150 3.31 18.88 -12.41
CA VAL A 150 4.19 19.49 -13.40
C VAL A 150 4.05 20.99 -13.43
N GLN A 151 5.08 21.65 -13.92
CA GLN A 151 5.02 23.05 -14.29
C GLN A 151 4.39 23.20 -15.68
N ASP A 152 3.33 24.01 -15.76
CA ASP A 152 2.67 24.37 -17.02
C ASP A 152 2.70 25.90 -17.16
N GLY A 153 3.59 26.39 -18.02
CA GLY A 153 3.86 27.82 -18.13
C GLY A 153 4.45 28.40 -16.85
N GLN A 154 3.72 29.30 -16.17
CA GLN A 154 4.13 29.90 -14.89
C GLN A 154 3.45 29.26 -13.68
N ALA A 155 2.53 28.32 -13.89
CA ALA A 155 1.79 27.64 -12.83
C ALA A 155 2.21 26.19 -12.67
N TRP A 156 2.07 25.69 -11.45
CA TRP A 156 2.21 24.27 -11.14
C TRP A 156 0.82 23.67 -11.02
N ARG A 157 0.63 22.45 -11.54
CA ARG A 157 -0.67 21.78 -11.50
C ARG A 157 -0.57 20.25 -11.52
N PHE A 158 -1.62 19.62 -11.06
CA PHE A 158 -1.83 18.18 -11.27
C PHE A 158 -2.31 17.92 -12.69
N VAL A 159 -1.76 16.86 -13.29
CA VAL A 159 -2.13 16.42 -14.64
C VAL A 159 -2.41 14.93 -14.64
N SER A 160 -3.31 14.52 -15.53
CA SER A 160 -3.60 13.11 -15.74
C SER A 160 -2.54 12.47 -16.62
N PRO A 161 -2.02 11.30 -16.26
CA PRO A 161 -1.19 10.50 -17.17
C PRO A 161 -2.06 10.02 -18.34
N THR A 162 -1.52 10.07 -19.54
CA THR A 162 -2.25 9.68 -20.76
C THR A 162 -1.56 8.50 -21.45
N LEU A 163 -2.36 7.64 -22.08
CA LEU A 163 -1.84 6.46 -22.81
C LEU A 163 -0.90 6.84 -23.96
N ASP A 164 -1.14 8.01 -24.58
CA ASP A 164 -0.36 8.52 -25.72
C ASP A 164 0.73 9.52 -25.32
N GLY A 165 0.84 9.82 -24.01
CA GLY A 165 1.76 10.80 -23.45
C GLY A 165 2.94 10.19 -22.70
N ALA A 166 3.69 11.06 -22.00
CA ALA A 166 4.74 10.61 -21.10
C ALA A 166 4.12 9.98 -19.86
N ASP A 167 4.21 8.67 -19.71
CA ASP A 167 3.80 7.92 -18.54
C ASP A 167 4.96 7.04 -18.04
N PRO A 168 5.97 7.63 -17.40
CA PRO A 168 7.19 6.92 -17.01
C PRO A 168 6.93 5.81 -15.99
N CYS A 169 5.88 5.94 -15.20
CA CYS A 169 5.51 5.00 -14.15
C CYS A 169 4.30 4.12 -14.50
N ARG A 170 3.80 4.19 -15.73
CA ARG A 170 2.69 3.36 -16.21
C ARG A 170 1.43 3.51 -15.33
N LEU A 171 1.05 4.75 -15.07
CA LEU A 171 -0.16 5.09 -14.31
C LEU A 171 -1.40 5.21 -15.21
N ALA A 172 -1.22 5.54 -16.49
CA ALA A 172 -2.33 5.80 -17.40
C ALA A 172 -3.40 4.69 -17.46
N PRO A 173 -3.06 3.39 -17.49
CA PRO A 173 -4.09 2.35 -17.49
C PRO A 173 -4.98 2.36 -16.26
N MET A 174 -4.42 2.56 -15.06
CA MET A 174 -5.21 2.61 -13.83
C MET A 174 -6.01 3.92 -13.70
N TRP A 175 -5.48 5.01 -14.25
CA TRP A 175 -6.16 6.30 -14.30
C TRP A 175 -7.38 6.24 -15.20
N GLN A 176 -7.20 5.71 -16.41
CA GLN A 176 -8.29 5.50 -17.34
C GLN A 176 -9.37 4.59 -16.76
N ALA A 177 -9.00 3.49 -16.12
CA ALA A 177 -9.94 2.59 -15.47
C ALA A 177 -10.77 3.27 -14.37
N ALA A 178 -10.14 4.15 -13.57
CA ALA A 178 -10.85 4.93 -12.55
C ALA A 178 -11.82 5.92 -13.18
N PHE A 179 -11.39 6.61 -14.23
CA PHE A 179 -12.20 7.54 -15.00
C PHE A 179 -13.43 6.82 -15.60
N ASP A 180 -13.20 5.72 -16.33
CA ASP A 180 -14.26 4.91 -16.92
C ASP A 180 -15.24 4.38 -15.88
N HIS A 181 -14.73 4.01 -14.70
CA HIS A 181 -15.56 3.53 -13.59
C HIS A 181 -16.51 4.63 -13.09
N VAL A 182 -16.02 5.84 -12.87
CA VAL A 182 -16.87 6.96 -12.42
C VAL A 182 -17.85 7.36 -13.53
N GLN A 183 -17.41 7.45 -14.77
CA GLN A 183 -18.23 7.83 -15.93
C GLN A 183 -19.34 6.82 -16.20
N SER A 184 -19.09 5.53 -15.98
CA SER A 184 -20.11 4.47 -16.18
C SER A 184 -21.24 4.49 -15.14
N HIS A 185 -21.17 5.35 -14.13
CA HIS A 185 -22.18 5.48 -13.06
C HIS A 185 -22.73 6.91 -12.95
N PRO A 186 -23.34 7.48 -14.01
CA PRO A 186 -23.77 8.88 -14.03
C PRO A 186 -24.89 9.19 -13.02
N ASP A 187 -25.70 8.17 -12.68
CA ASP A 187 -26.89 8.33 -11.84
C ASP A 187 -26.59 8.27 -10.33
N ARG A 188 -25.35 7.94 -9.94
CA ARG A 188 -24.95 7.86 -8.52
C ARG A 188 -23.59 8.48 -8.26
N THR A 189 -23.32 8.78 -7.00
CA THR A 189 -21.95 9.07 -6.55
C THR A 189 -21.17 7.76 -6.37
N VAL A 190 -19.90 7.76 -6.74
CA VAL A 190 -18.96 6.63 -6.60
C VAL A 190 -18.04 6.92 -5.41
N PRO A 191 -18.09 6.13 -4.33
CA PRO A 191 -17.14 6.28 -3.22
C PRO A 191 -15.70 6.04 -3.68
N VAL A 192 -14.75 6.81 -3.18
CA VAL A 192 -13.32 6.63 -3.50
C VAL A 192 -12.81 5.25 -3.06
N SER A 193 -13.45 4.63 -2.08
CA SER A 193 -13.17 3.23 -1.70
C SER A 193 -13.36 2.24 -2.86
N GLU A 194 -14.31 2.48 -3.79
CA GLU A 194 -14.47 1.65 -4.99
C GLU A 194 -13.27 1.79 -5.94
N LEU A 195 -12.69 3.01 -6.05
CA LEU A 195 -11.45 3.20 -6.81
C LEU A 195 -10.26 2.50 -6.16
N PHE A 196 -10.20 2.50 -4.81
CA PHE A 196 -9.17 1.76 -4.09
C PHE A 196 -9.28 0.26 -4.36
N ASP A 197 -10.50 -0.29 -4.37
CA ASP A 197 -10.73 -1.69 -4.69
C ASP A 197 -10.37 -2.01 -6.15
N LEU A 198 -10.70 -1.12 -7.08
CA LEU A 198 -10.32 -1.24 -8.48
C LEU A 198 -8.78 -1.28 -8.63
N TRP A 199 -8.06 -0.37 -7.99
CA TRP A 199 -6.61 -0.28 -8.08
C TRP A 199 -5.87 -1.39 -7.32
N ARG A 200 -6.45 -1.89 -6.22
CA ARG A 200 -5.89 -3.00 -5.43
C ARG A 200 -5.93 -4.33 -6.18
N ASN A 201 -6.99 -4.52 -6.95
CA ASN A 201 -7.24 -5.78 -7.64
C ASN A 201 -6.48 -5.87 -8.98
N PRO A 202 -6.38 -7.07 -9.59
CA PRO A 202 -5.93 -7.18 -10.96
C PRO A 202 -6.75 -6.32 -11.90
N PRO A 203 -6.12 -5.70 -12.89
CA PRO A 203 -4.74 -5.93 -13.35
C PRO A 203 -3.67 -5.03 -12.70
N PHE A 204 -3.99 -4.17 -11.72
CA PHE A 204 -3.11 -3.11 -11.25
C PHE A 204 -2.28 -3.49 -10.01
N GLY A 205 -2.90 -3.95 -8.91
CA GLY A 205 -2.19 -4.39 -7.71
C GLY A 205 -1.51 -3.27 -6.91
N VAL A 206 -2.08 -2.07 -6.90
CA VAL A 206 -1.55 -0.91 -6.15
C VAL A 206 -1.57 -1.18 -4.65
N LYS A 207 -0.55 -0.71 -3.94
CA LYS A 207 -0.46 -0.82 -2.49
C LYS A 207 -1.31 0.23 -1.78
N ASP A 208 -1.98 -0.16 -0.71
CA ASP A 208 -2.92 0.69 0.04
C ASP A 208 -2.30 2.02 0.50
N GLY A 209 -1.05 2.00 0.94
CA GLY A 209 -0.36 3.20 1.38
C GLY A 209 -0.13 4.27 0.30
N LEU A 210 -0.18 3.92 -0.97
CA LEU A 210 -0.04 4.86 -2.09
C LEU A 210 -1.38 5.47 -2.50
N MET A 211 -2.48 4.74 -2.27
CA MET A 211 -3.79 5.09 -2.81
C MET A 211 -4.33 6.46 -2.41
N PRO A 212 -4.18 6.94 -1.16
CA PRO A 212 -4.67 8.27 -0.80
C PRO A 212 -4.01 9.38 -1.62
N ILE A 213 -2.69 9.30 -1.85
CA ILE A 213 -1.97 10.30 -2.65
C ILE A 213 -2.42 10.24 -4.11
N LEU A 214 -2.52 9.03 -4.67
CA LEU A 214 -2.97 8.84 -6.06
C LEU A 214 -4.43 9.29 -6.25
N ALA A 215 -5.32 9.06 -5.29
CA ALA A 215 -6.71 9.49 -5.36
C ALA A 215 -6.84 11.02 -5.31
N VAL A 216 -6.11 11.70 -4.43
CA VAL A 216 -6.09 13.16 -4.40
C VAL A 216 -5.52 13.72 -5.70
N ALA A 217 -4.43 13.14 -6.23
CA ALA A 217 -3.88 13.55 -7.52
C ALA A 217 -4.88 13.33 -8.67
N PHE A 218 -5.62 12.19 -8.65
CA PHE A 218 -6.69 11.91 -9.62
C PHE A 218 -7.79 12.99 -9.56
N MET A 219 -8.32 13.28 -8.37
CA MET A 219 -9.38 14.28 -8.22
C MET A 219 -8.92 15.69 -8.64
N LEU A 220 -7.69 16.08 -8.29
CA LEU A 220 -7.16 17.38 -8.64
C LEU A 220 -6.85 17.52 -10.14
N SER A 221 -6.44 16.43 -10.79
CA SER A 221 -6.19 16.41 -12.24
C SER A 221 -7.46 16.37 -13.09
N GLN A 222 -8.60 15.94 -12.50
CA GLN A 222 -9.90 15.77 -13.18
C GLN A 222 -10.98 16.72 -12.62
N ARG A 223 -10.59 17.79 -11.96
CA ARG A 223 -11.51 18.68 -11.23
C ARG A 223 -12.59 19.31 -12.09
N ASP A 224 -12.31 19.49 -13.38
CA ASP A 224 -13.25 20.11 -14.31
C ASP A 224 -14.34 19.13 -14.76
N GLU A 225 -14.15 17.83 -14.53
CA GLU A 225 -15.03 16.76 -14.97
C GLU A 225 -15.66 15.98 -13.82
N LEU A 226 -15.19 16.22 -12.57
CA LEU A 226 -15.64 15.52 -11.38
C LEU A 226 -16.25 16.44 -10.32
N ALA A 227 -17.47 16.18 -9.93
CA ALA A 227 -18.06 16.73 -8.70
C ALA A 227 -17.64 15.87 -7.50
N VAL A 228 -17.19 16.52 -6.43
CA VAL A 228 -16.77 15.88 -5.19
C VAL A 228 -17.84 16.06 -4.12
N TYR A 229 -18.10 14.98 -3.38
CA TYR A 229 -19.03 14.98 -2.23
C TYR A 229 -18.30 14.43 -1.01
N ARG A 230 -18.67 14.95 0.18
CA ARG A 230 -18.29 14.38 1.47
C ARG A 230 -19.55 14.03 2.24
N ASP A 231 -19.72 12.77 2.64
CA ASP A 231 -20.93 12.26 3.28
C ASP A 231 -22.22 12.64 2.52
N GLY A 232 -22.17 12.58 1.18
CA GLY A 232 -23.29 12.94 0.32
C GLY A 232 -23.50 14.45 0.13
N ILE A 233 -22.69 15.32 0.77
CA ILE A 233 -22.77 16.77 0.65
C ILE A 233 -21.77 17.25 -0.40
N PHE A 234 -22.27 17.96 -1.40
CA PHE A 234 -21.44 18.54 -2.47
C PHE A 234 -20.38 19.49 -1.92
N ARG A 235 -19.17 19.36 -2.43
CA ARG A 235 -18.01 20.20 -2.10
C ARG A 235 -17.63 21.04 -3.32
N ALA A 236 -17.86 22.34 -3.24
CA ALA A 236 -17.48 23.27 -4.32
C ALA A 236 -15.95 23.32 -4.54
N LYS A 237 -15.18 23.01 -3.50
CA LYS A 237 -13.74 22.86 -3.52
C LYS A 237 -13.35 21.73 -2.59
N PHE A 238 -12.49 20.83 -3.06
CA PHE A 238 -11.85 19.83 -2.22
C PHE A 238 -10.80 20.52 -1.35
N ASP A 239 -10.94 20.42 -0.03
CA ASP A 239 -10.09 21.10 0.94
C ASP A 239 -9.26 20.13 1.79
N ASP A 240 -8.45 20.65 2.71
CA ASP A 240 -7.58 19.87 3.59
C ASP A 240 -8.38 18.98 4.56
N VAL A 241 -9.56 19.40 4.96
CA VAL A 241 -10.47 18.60 5.79
C VAL A 241 -10.99 17.41 4.99
N ASP A 242 -11.33 17.59 3.71
CA ASP A 242 -11.75 16.52 2.82
C ASP A 242 -10.62 15.50 2.62
N ALA A 243 -9.37 15.96 2.49
CA ALA A 243 -8.19 15.11 2.39
C ALA A 243 -7.96 14.29 3.68
N ASP A 244 -8.20 14.86 4.84
CA ASP A 244 -8.14 14.16 6.12
C ASP A 244 -9.22 13.08 6.24
N TYR A 245 -10.44 13.36 5.78
CA TYR A 245 -11.52 12.36 5.73
C TYR A 245 -11.16 11.21 4.79
N LEU A 246 -10.66 11.50 3.60
CA LEU A 246 -10.21 10.48 2.65
C LEU A 246 -9.10 9.60 3.23
N ALA A 247 -8.14 10.18 3.94
CA ALA A 247 -7.04 9.43 4.56
C ALA A 247 -7.52 8.51 5.70
N LYS A 248 -8.59 8.88 6.41
CA LYS A 248 -9.19 8.07 7.48
C LYS A 248 -10.04 6.94 6.93
N ASP A 249 -10.93 7.25 6.01
CA ASP A 249 -11.79 6.28 5.34
C ASP A 249 -12.18 6.84 3.96
N PRO A 250 -11.70 6.22 2.86
CA PRO A 250 -11.97 6.69 1.50
C PRO A 250 -13.46 6.64 1.11
N SER A 251 -14.33 5.97 1.88
CA SER A 251 -15.77 5.94 1.63
C SER A 251 -16.48 7.26 1.94
N PHE A 252 -15.89 8.11 2.78
CA PHE A 252 -16.44 9.43 3.07
C PHE A 252 -16.41 10.39 1.89
N ILE A 253 -15.49 10.17 0.94
CA ILE A 253 -15.38 10.99 -0.26
C ILE A 253 -16.02 10.24 -1.42
N GLN A 254 -16.94 10.90 -2.12
CA GLN A 254 -17.60 10.34 -3.28
C GLN A 254 -17.41 11.26 -4.49
N LEU A 255 -17.36 10.65 -5.66
CA LEU A 255 -17.18 11.31 -6.93
C LEU A 255 -18.41 11.12 -7.81
N ARG A 256 -18.73 12.11 -8.61
CA ARG A 256 -19.74 12.01 -9.66
C ARG A 256 -19.21 12.61 -10.93
N TRP A 257 -19.40 11.93 -12.02
CA TRP A 257 -19.12 12.46 -13.34
C TRP A 257 -20.04 13.65 -13.65
N MET A 258 -19.48 14.73 -14.18
CA MET A 258 -20.21 15.88 -14.68
C MET A 258 -20.09 15.92 -16.20
N ASP A 259 -21.19 15.70 -16.89
CA ASP A 259 -21.23 15.91 -18.32
C ASP A 259 -21.42 17.43 -18.60
N LEU A 260 -20.35 18.09 -19.00
CA LEU A 260 -20.38 19.52 -19.34
C LEU A 260 -20.76 19.78 -20.81
N THR A 261 -21.09 18.74 -21.58
CA THR A 261 -21.46 18.90 -23.00
C THR A 261 -22.87 19.44 -23.20
N ASP A 262 -23.68 19.50 -22.15
CA ASP A 262 -25.08 19.96 -22.18
C ASP A 262 -25.28 21.40 -21.66
N ILE A 263 -24.22 22.23 -21.53
CA ILE A 263 -24.31 23.64 -21.09
C ILE A 263 -24.05 24.62 -22.22
#